data_8da0ed6d8bb13920415292d88bd4af7a
#
_entry.id   8da0ed6d8bb13920415292d88bd4af7a
#
_cell.length_a   1.000
_cell.length_b   1.000
_cell.length_c   1.000
_cell.angle_alpha   90.00
_cell.angle_beta   90.00
_cell.angle_gamma   90.00
#
_symmetry.space_group_name_H-M   'P 1'
#
loop_
_entity.id
_entity.type
_entity.pdbx_description
1 polymer ?
#
loop_
_entity_poly.entity_id
_entity_poly.type
_entity_poly.pdbx_seq_one_letter_code
_entity_poly.pdbx_strand_id
1 'polypeptide(L)'
;MGKPDQHEKRLEEYNDVFADIYNTLVFKDDVLDEDKLMAGPTESINDSDTDDLLEQRRDVYKHYGELEPVSKLYCSKESNVHLKLANFGIENQTTIDALMPLRTMSYDLGSYRQQINDNSTLAKKYKKRNYPIKMLSPVISIVLNFSDKRWESSKCLKDMMDIPEELMSFSDLIQDYKMLVFDISFLDDETIRAFKSDFGIVARFFKNKRLGLVDDMSVVDVNRVKPLLRFFAQLTEQEEFEALSDVIIANKRRGVETMMCTFTQGLVDQGLIKGEKLGIEKEKKNTIIRMLKFGLDDNDISTLSDVPLATVKEIRSQITVD
;
A
#
# COMPACT_ATOMS: atom_id res chain seq x y z
N MET A 1 21.16 -15.96 24.67
CA MET A 1 19.71 -15.66 24.64
C MET A 1 19.56 -14.27 24.05
N GLY A 2 19.31 -14.18 22.74
CA GLY A 2 19.03 -12.93 22.04
C GLY A 2 17.68 -12.38 22.52
N LYS A 3 17.63 -11.07 22.78
CA LYS A 3 16.36 -10.37 23.02
C LYS A 3 15.48 -10.56 21.77
N PRO A 4 14.16 -10.79 21.92
CA PRO A 4 13.29 -10.84 20.77
C PRO A 4 13.39 -9.51 20.03
N ASP A 5 13.60 -9.60 18.72
CA ASP A 5 13.65 -8.50 17.80
C ASP A 5 12.35 -7.69 17.98
N GLN A 6 12.46 -6.45 18.46
CA GLN A 6 11.32 -5.55 18.48
C GLN A 6 11.02 -5.31 17.02
N HIS A 7 9.86 -5.82 16.53
CA HIS A 7 9.38 -5.51 15.19
C HIS A 7 9.39 -3.99 15.03
N GLU A 8 10.37 -3.50 14.28
CA GLU A 8 10.45 -2.08 14.00
C GLU A 8 9.22 -1.69 13.17
N LYS A 9 8.48 -0.71 13.68
CA LYS A 9 7.23 -0.23 13.08
C LYS A 9 7.46 0.25 11.65
N ARG A 10 6.54 -0.09 10.76
CA ARG A 10 6.45 0.52 9.42
C ARG A 10 6.12 2.00 9.55
N LEU A 11 6.44 2.80 8.54
CA LEU A 11 6.20 4.24 8.57
C LEU A 11 4.73 4.58 8.87
N GLU A 12 3.80 3.89 8.26
CA GLU A 12 2.35 4.10 8.41
C GLU A 12 1.77 3.58 9.73
N GLU A 13 2.55 2.82 10.51
CA GLU A 13 2.14 2.39 11.84
C GLU A 13 2.29 3.50 12.90
N TYR A 14 2.98 4.58 12.57
CA TYR A 14 3.04 5.77 13.44
C TYR A 14 1.72 6.53 13.35
N ASN A 15 1.18 6.93 14.51
CA ASN A 15 -0.16 7.51 14.58
C ASN A 15 -0.27 8.86 13.86
N ASP A 16 0.74 9.69 13.96
CA ASP A 16 0.83 10.98 13.25
C ASP A 16 0.85 10.79 11.73
N VAL A 17 1.63 9.82 11.23
CA VAL A 17 1.68 9.50 9.79
C VAL A 17 0.33 8.94 9.33
N PHE A 18 -0.24 8.01 10.09
CA PHE A 18 -1.53 7.41 9.78
C PHE A 18 -2.66 8.45 9.74
N ALA A 19 -2.74 9.29 10.78
CA ALA A 19 -3.73 10.38 10.84
C ALA A 19 -3.56 11.35 9.67
N ASP A 20 -2.32 11.74 9.37
CA ASP A 20 -2.00 12.66 8.29
C ASP A 20 -2.43 12.13 6.91
N ILE A 21 -2.22 10.82 6.64
CA ILE A 21 -2.69 10.18 5.40
C ILE A 21 -4.21 10.31 5.25
N TYR A 22 -4.98 9.97 6.30
CA TYR A 22 -6.43 10.06 6.25
C TYR A 22 -6.93 11.50 6.21
N ASN A 23 -6.37 12.39 7.02
CA ASN A 23 -6.72 13.79 7.08
C ASN A 23 -6.49 14.47 5.73
N THR A 24 -5.36 14.19 5.09
CA THR A 24 -5.01 14.81 3.81
C THR A 24 -5.76 14.20 2.63
N LEU A 25 -5.87 12.87 2.55
CA LEU A 25 -6.41 12.21 1.36
C LEU A 25 -7.93 12.04 1.43
N VAL A 26 -8.48 11.66 2.59
CA VAL A 26 -9.88 11.28 2.73
C VAL A 26 -10.73 12.44 3.20
N PHE A 27 -10.36 13.03 4.34
CA PHE A 27 -11.20 14.04 4.99
C PHE A 27 -10.94 15.46 4.46
N LYS A 28 -9.71 15.73 4.01
CA LYS A 28 -9.25 17.07 3.62
C LYS A 28 -9.44 18.11 4.74
N ASP A 29 -9.34 17.62 5.96
CA ASP A 29 -9.46 18.36 7.20
C ASP A 29 -8.83 17.56 8.34
N ASP A 30 -8.50 18.20 9.47
CA ASP A 30 -7.93 17.58 10.66
C ASP A 30 -9.01 16.82 11.48
N VAL A 31 -9.47 15.68 10.97
CA VAL A 31 -10.54 14.87 11.60
C VAL A 31 -9.97 13.83 12.56
N LEU A 32 -8.87 13.15 12.16
CA LEU A 32 -8.22 12.16 13.02
C LEU A 32 -7.16 12.81 13.89
N ASP A 33 -7.36 12.67 15.19
CA ASP A 33 -6.41 13.01 16.24
C ASP A 33 -5.48 11.81 16.49
N GLU A 34 -4.19 11.99 16.37
CA GLU A 34 -3.19 10.91 16.52
C GLU A 34 -3.20 10.26 17.91
N ASP A 35 -3.53 11.03 18.94
CA ASP A 35 -3.60 10.57 20.32
C ASP A 35 -4.79 9.62 20.58
N LYS A 36 -5.77 9.63 19.70
CA LYS A 36 -6.95 8.75 19.75
C LYS A 36 -6.82 7.48 18.92
N LEU A 37 -5.70 7.32 18.22
CA LEU A 37 -5.42 6.15 17.39
C LEU A 37 -4.69 5.06 18.19
N MET A 38 -5.19 3.83 18.05
CA MET A 38 -4.58 2.63 18.63
C MET A 38 -4.36 1.58 17.57
N ALA A 39 -3.25 0.83 17.67
CA ALA A 39 -3.01 -0.31 16.81
C ALA A 39 -4.13 -1.36 16.95
N GLY A 40 -4.65 -1.81 15.83
CA GLY A 40 -5.57 -2.94 15.73
C GLY A 40 -4.87 -4.18 15.15
N PRO A 41 -5.51 -5.35 15.20
CA PRO A 41 -4.99 -6.57 14.61
C PRO A 41 -4.98 -6.44 13.07
N THR A 42 -3.84 -6.68 12.46
CA THR A 42 -3.71 -6.69 11.00
C THR A 42 -4.13 -8.03 10.38
N GLU A 43 -4.18 -9.08 11.17
CA GLU A 43 -4.59 -10.43 10.77
C GLU A 43 -6.01 -10.71 11.28
N SER A 44 -6.90 -11.15 10.39
CA SER A 44 -8.18 -11.73 10.78
C SER A 44 -8.05 -13.24 10.74
N ILE A 45 -8.03 -13.87 11.92
CA ILE A 45 -8.04 -15.34 12.04
C ILE A 45 -9.47 -15.79 11.76
N ASN A 46 -9.71 -16.40 10.63
CA ASN A 46 -10.90 -17.21 10.42
C ASN A 46 -10.63 -18.59 11.01
N ASP A 47 -11.25 -18.89 12.14
CA ASP A 47 -11.22 -20.20 12.81
C ASP A 47 -12.12 -21.20 12.04
N SER A 48 -11.82 -21.44 10.79
CA SER A 48 -12.47 -22.48 9.99
C SER A 48 -11.42 -23.38 9.39
N ASP A 49 -11.49 -24.66 9.73
CA ASP A 49 -10.64 -25.78 9.29
C ASP A 49 -10.65 -26.02 7.75
N THR A 50 -11.06 -25.06 6.96
CA THR A 50 -11.16 -25.17 5.51
C THR A 50 -10.57 -23.94 4.83
N ASP A 51 -9.45 -24.18 4.19
CA ASP A 51 -8.87 -23.48 3.05
C ASP A 51 -7.99 -22.26 3.27
N ASP A 52 -6.77 -22.41 2.77
CA ASP A 52 -5.66 -21.48 2.50
C ASP A 52 -6.04 -20.14 1.81
N LEU A 53 -7.30 -19.88 1.56
CA LEU A 53 -7.79 -18.70 0.82
C LEU A 53 -8.14 -17.49 1.67
N LEU A 54 -8.04 -17.54 3.02
CA LEU A 54 -8.55 -16.51 3.89
C LEU A 54 -7.61 -16.05 5.02
N GLU A 55 -6.31 -16.26 4.90
CA GLU A 55 -5.35 -15.46 5.65
C GLU A 55 -5.38 -14.03 5.11
N GLN A 56 -6.28 -13.23 5.66
CA GLN A 56 -6.45 -11.85 5.25
C GLN A 56 -5.59 -10.97 6.15
N ARG A 57 -4.51 -10.48 5.57
CA ARG A 57 -3.57 -9.61 6.26
C ARG A 57 -3.62 -8.22 5.64
N ARG A 58 -4.02 -7.22 6.45
CA ARG A 58 -3.91 -5.81 6.08
C ARG A 58 -2.51 -5.30 6.37
N ASP A 59 -2.06 -4.30 5.60
CA ASP A 59 -0.79 -3.65 5.88
C ASP A 59 -0.84 -2.89 7.20
N VAL A 60 -1.84 -2.02 7.40
CA VAL A 60 -2.03 -1.29 8.65
C VAL A 60 -3.52 -1.21 9.02
N TYR A 61 -3.82 -1.42 10.30
CA TYR A 61 -5.17 -1.28 10.84
C TYR A 61 -5.17 -0.60 12.20
N LYS A 62 -6.02 0.39 12.37
CA LYS A 62 -6.13 1.15 13.61
C LYS A 62 -7.57 1.34 14.06
N HIS A 63 -7.72 1.37 15.39
CA HIS A 63 -8.92 1.79 16.04
C HIS A 63 -8.82 3.27 16.39
N TYR A 64 -9.89 4.02 16.18
CA TYR A 64 -10.04 5.39 16.64
C TYR A 64 -11.06 5.45 17.74
N GLY A 65 -10.73 6.07 18.86
CA GLY A 65 -11.66 6.11 19.96
C GLY A 65 -11.15 6.91 21.16
N GLU A 66 -11.99 6.98 22.18
CA GLU A 66 -11.73 7.68 23.43
C GLU A 66 -11.65 6.71 24.61
N LEU A 67 -10.83 7.05 25.61
CA LEU A 67 -10.81 6.35 26.88
C LEU A 67 -11.99 6.85 27.73
N GLU A 68 -13.00 6.01 27.90
CA GLU A 68 -14.07 6.30 28.85
C GLU A 68 -13.93 5.49 30.13
N PRO A 69 -14.14 6.10 31.32
CA PRO A 69 -14.17 5.35 32.56
C PRO A 69 -15.34 4.37 32.56
N VAL A 70 -15.08 3.11 32.89
CA VAL A 70 -16.10 2.03 32.98
C VAL A 70 -17.25 2.38 33.91
N SER A 71 -17.02 3.27 34.89
CA SER A 71 -18.05 3.78 35.81
C SER A 71 -19.23 4.41 35.09
N LYS A 72 -19.06 5.01 33.92
CA LYS A 72 -20.15 5.56 33.11
C LYS A 72 -20.98 4.46 32.42
N LEU A 73 -20.35 3.34 32.07
CA LEU A 73 -21.00 2.27 31.32
C LEU A 73 -21.57 1.15 32.18
N TYR A 74 -21.00 0.85 33.35
CA TYR A 74 -21.31 -0.39 34.08
C TYR A 74 -21.26 -0.33 35.60
N CYS A 75 -21.25 0.79 36.26
CA CYS A 75 -21.24 0.91 37.73
C CYS A 75 -20.15 0.08 38.45
N SER A 76 -19.04 -0.22 37.83
CA SER A 76 -17.91 -0.93 38.43
C SER A 76 -16.72 -0.03 38.64
N LYS A 77 -16.01 -0.22 39.74
CA LYS A 77 -14.94 0.66 40.23
C LYS A 77 -13.60 0.55 39.50
N GLU A 78 -13.50 -0.24 38.44
CA GLU A 78 -12.20 -0.52 37.85
C GLU A 78 -12.17 -0.38 36.32
N SER A 79 -11.13 0.28 35.86
CA SER A 79 -10.59 0.33 34.49
C SER A 79 -11.31 1.23 33.49
N ASN A 80 -10.52 1.97 32.74
CA ASN A 80 -10.97 2.66 31.54
C ASN A 80 -11.20 1.64 30.43
N VAL A 81 -12.31 1.76 29.70
CA VAL A 81 -12.60 0.99 28.50
C VAL A 81 -12.43 1.90 27.30
N HIS A 82 -11.73 1.42 26.32
CA HIS A 82 -11.64 2.13 25.06
C HIS A 82 -12.98 2.06 24.32
N LEU A 83 -13.61 3.20 24.13
CA LEU A 83 -14.76 3.32 23.26
C LEU A 83 -14.26 3.44 21.83
N LYS A 84 -14.32 2.36 21.06
CA LYS A 84 -13.99 2.39 19.63
C LYS A 84 -15.11 3.13 18.89
N LEU A 85 -14.78 4.26 18.28
CA LEU A 85 -15.72 5.08 17.50
C LEU A 85 -15.72 4.70 16.03
N ALA A 86 -14.52 4.38 15.48
CA ALA A 86 -14.35 3.96 14.10
C ALA A 86 -13.10 3.07 13.97
N ASN A 87 -12.98 2.43 12.82
CA ASN A 87 -11.83 1.62 12.47
C ASN A 87 -11.32 2.04 11.07
N PHE A 88 -10.02 2.04 10.91
CA PHE A 88 -9.36 2.51 9.69
C PHE A 88 -8.33 1.51 9.22
N GLY A 89 -8.29 1.24 7.89
CA GLY A 89 -7.36 0.30 7.28
C GLY A 89 -6.63 0.89 6.09
N ILE A 90 -5.35 0.60 5.93
CA ILE A 90 -4.53 0.97 4.77
C ILE A 90 -4.04 -0.32 4.10
N GLU A 91 -4.12 -0.34 2.78
CA GLU A 91 -3.56 -1.33 1.87
C GLU A 91 -2.63 -0.64 0.87
N ASN A 92 -1.39 -1.08 0.79
CA ASN A 92 -0.40 -0.56 -0.13
C ASN A 92 -0.30 -1.46 -1.36
N GLN A 93 -0.43 -0.88 -2.54
CA GLN A 93 -0.34 -1.59 -3.81
C GLN A 93 0.73 -0.97 -4.71
N THR A 94 1.68 -1.77 -5.17
CA THR A 94 2.69 -1.39 -6.17
C THR A 94 2.29 -1.83 -7.58
N THR A 95 1.32 -2.74 -7.65
CA THR A 95 0.71 -3.25 -8.90
C THR A 95 -0.81 -3.22 -8.76
N ILE A 96 -1.51 -3.08 -9.89
CA ILE A 96 -2.97 -3.05 -9.90
C ILE A 96 -3.51 -4.46 -9.73
N ASP A 97 -4.27 -4.70 -8.67
CA ASP A 97 -4.96 -5.97 -8.40
C ASP A 97 -6.45 -5.82 -8.73
N ALA A 98 -6.91 -6.57 -9.74
CA ALA A 98 -8.31 -6.54 -10.18
C ALA A 98 -9.30 -7.06 -9.11
N LEU A 99 -8.82 -7.89 -8.16
CA LEU A 99 -9.64 -8.46 -7.09
C LEU A 99 -9.68 -7.58 -5.83
N MET A 100 -9.07 -6.41 -5.87
CA MET A 100 -8.94 -5.53 -4.71
C MET A 100 -10.27 -5.12 -4.06
N PRO A 101 -11.38 -4.87 -4.79
CA PRO A 101 -12.67 -4.61 -4.17
C PRO A 101 -13.15 -5.77 -3.29
N LEU A 102 -12.99 -7.00 -3.75
CA LEU A 102 -13.37 -8.21 -3.00
C LEU A 102 -12.45 -8.39 -1.76
N ARG A 103 -11.14 -8.17 -1.92
CA ARG A 103 -10.18 -8.25 -0.81
C ARG A 103 -10.51 -7.22 0.27
N THR A 104 -10.72 -5.96 -0.10
CA THR A 104 -11.05 -4.88 0.86
C THR A 104 -12.37 -5.15 1.57
N MET A 105 -13.40 -5.60 0.84
CA MET A 105 -14.66 -6.02 1.42
C MET A 105 -14.48 -7.14 2.46
N SER A 106 -13.65 -8.12 2.15
CA SER A 106 -13.36 -9.25 3.02
C SER A 106 -12.65 -8.80 4.31
N TYR A 107 -11.72 -7.86 4.22
CA TYR A 107 -11.05 -7.26 5.37
C TYR A 107 -12.02 -6.50 6.28
N ASP A 108 -12.93 -5.73 5.72
CA ASP A 108 -13.92 -4.99 6.48
C ASP A 108 -14.91 -5.94 7.16
N LEU A 109 -15.33 -6.99 6.46
CA LEU A 109 -16.16 -8.06 7.04
C LEU A 109 -15.45 -8.73 8.23
N GLY A 110 -14.15 -9.03 8.11
CA GLY A 110 -13.33 -9.56 9.20
C GLY A 110 -13.35 -8.63 10.42
N SER A 111 -13.22 -7.33 10.20
CA SER A 111 -13.27 -6.31 11.25
C SER A 111 -14.64 -6.25 11.94
N TYR A 112 -15.73 -6.37 11.19
CA TYR A 112 -17.09 -6.43 11.80
C TYR A 112 -17.29 -7.72 12.58
N ARG A 113 -16.83 -8.88 12.08
CA ARG A 113 -16.87 -10.16 12.82
C ARG A 113 -16.11 -10.08 14.14
N GLN A 114 -14.92 -9.46 14.13
CA GLN A 114 -14.13 -9.27 15.33
C GLN A 114 -14.89 -8.42 16.37
N GLN A 115 -15.55 -7.34 15.95
CA GLN A 115 -16.37 -6.51 16.84
C GLN A 115 -17.52 -7.30 17.49
N ILE A 116 -18.16 -8.20 16.71
CA ILE A 116 -19.23 -9.08 17.24
C ILE A 116 -18.65 -10.06 18.26
N ASN A 117 -17.50 -10.66 18.00
CA ASN A 117 -16.83 -11.60 18.88
C ASN A 117 -16.40 -10.92 20.20
N ASP A 118 -15.81 -9.72 20.10
CA ASP A 118 -15.44 -8.90 21.27
C ASP A 118 -16.66 -8.60 22.14
N ASN A 119 -17.77 -8.19 21.54
CA ASN A 119 -19.03 -7.92 22.25
C ASN A 119 -19.59 -9.17 22.94
N SER A 120 -19.54 -10.33 22.26
CA SER A 120 -19.98 -11.62 22.82
C SER A 120 -19.11 -12.04 24.01
N THR A 121 -17.81 -11.84 23.92
CA THR A 121 -16.86 -12.14 25.00
C THR A 121 -17.11 -11.25 26.22
N LEU A 122 -17.33 -9.96 26.01
CA LEU A 122 -17.68 -9.03 27.06
C LEU A 122 -19.05 -9.41 27.74
N ALA A 123 -20.03 -9.78 26.93
CA ALA A 123 -21.32 -10.24 27.44
C ALA A 123 -21.20 -11.47 28.37
N LYS A 124 -20.38 -12.46 27.96
CA LYS A 124 -20.08 -13.65 28.77
C LYS A 124 -19.34 -13.28 30.06
N LYS A 125 -18.31 -12.44 29.98
CA LYS A 125 -17.50 -11.99 31.12
C LYS A 125 -18.35 -11.31 32.19
N TYR A 126 -19.32 -10.48 31.79
CA TYR A 126 -20.17 -9.74 32.70
C TYR A 126 -21.48 -10.46 33.04
N LYS A 127 -21.67 -11.73 32.61
CA LYS A 127 -22.84 -12.59 32.91
C LYS A 127 -24.19 -11.92 32.59
N LYS A 128 -24.25 -11.05 31.59
CA LYS A 128 -25.47 -10.37 31.16
C LYS A 128 -26.15 -11.14 30.03
N ARG A 129 -27.28 -11.81 30.34
CA ARG A 129 -28.05 -12.62 29.38
C ARG A 129 -28.65 -11.77 28.24
N ASN A 130 -28.87 -10.48 28.46
CA ASN A 130 -29.34 -9.50 27.48
C ASN A 130 -28.32 -8.37 27.37
N TYR A 131 -27.08 -8.70 26.95
CA TYR A 131 -26.12 -7.67 26.58
C TYR A 131 -26.65 -7.00 25.32
N PRO A 132 -26.95 -5.68 25.34
CA PRO A 132 -27.44 -5.04 24.14
C PRO A 132 -26.35 -5.22 23.02
N ILE A 133 -26.80 -5.66 21.85
CA ILE A 133 -25.92 -5.68 20.69
C ILE A 133 -25.46 -4.25 20.50
N LYS A 134 -24.18 -4.00 20.82
CA LYS A 134 -23.60 -2.68 20.60
C LYS A 134 -23.60 -2.44 19.10
N MET A 135 -23.99 -1.25 18.68
CA MET A 135 -23.87 -0.86 17.28
C MET A 135 -22.42 -1.03 16.83
N LEU A 136 -22.24 -1.55 15.64
CA LEU A 136 -20.90 -1.74 15.08
C LEU A 136 -20.29 -0.37 14.77
N SER A 137 -19.02 -0.22 15.10
CA SER A 137 -18.23 0.94 14.69
C SER A 137 -17.92 0.82 13.19
N PRO A 138 -18.04 1.90 12.40
CA PRO A 138 -17.75 1.86 10.98
C PRO A 138 -16.30 1.47 10.71
N VAL A 139 -16.08 0.84 9.57
CA VAL A 139 -14.73 0.53 9.03
C VAL A 139 -14.55 1.33 7.76
N ILE A 140 -13.44 2.07 7.67
CA ILE A 140 -13.05 2.83 6.50
C ILE A 140 -11.69 2.33 6.06
N SER A 141 -11.63 1.67 4.90
CA SER A 141 -10.40 1.15 4.32
C SER A 141 -10.04 1.93 3.06
N ILE A 142 -8.75 2.23 2.91
CA ILE A 142 -8.20 2.90 1.73
C ILE A 142 -7.11 2.05 1.09
N VAL A 143 -6.98 2.20 -0.22
CA VAL A 143 -5.92 1.59 -1.02
C VAL A 143 -5.01 2.70 -1.52
N LEU A 144 -3.73 2.60 -1.22
CA LEU A 144 -2.69 3.52 -1.70
C LEU A 144 -1.97 2.87 -2.88
N ASN A 145 -2.18 3.41 -4.06
CA ASN A 145 -1.54 2.93 -5.29
C ASN A 145 -0.22 3.67 -5.51
N PHE A 146 0.91 2.98 -5.37
CA PHE A 146 2.26 3.50 -5.57
C PHE A 146 2.83 3.20 -6.96
N SER A 147 2.04 2.56 -7.84
CA SER A 147 2.48 2.26 -9.20
C SER A 147 2.67 3.54 -10.04
N ASP A 148 3.35 3.42 -11.16
CA ASP A 148 3.51 4.47 -12.17
C ASP A 148 2.27 4.63 -13.08
N LYS A 149 1.22 3.84 -12.82
CA LYS A 149 -0.05 3.84 -13.56
C LYS A 149 -1.21 4.25 -12.65
N ARG A 150 -2.20 4.97 -13.21
CA ARG A 150 -3.45 5.21 -12.51
C ARG A 150 -4.22 3.91 -12.31
N TRP A 151 -5.01 3.88 -11.25
CA TRP A 151 -5.90 2.75 -11.01
C TRP A 151 -7.06 2.78 -12.01
N GLU A 152 -6.94 1.99 -13.06
CA GLU A 152 -7.95 1.87 -14.14
C GLU A 152 -8.83 0.63 -13.97
N SER A 153 -8.50 -0.28 -13.04
CA SER A 153 -9.31 -1.44 -12.71
C SER A 153 -10.56 -1.04 -11.91
N SER A 154 -11.49 -2.00 -11.73
CA SER A 154 -12.71 -1.82 -10.95
C SER A 154 -12.43 -1.25 -9.57
N LYS A 155 -13.23 -0.28 -9.14
CA LYS A 155 -13.20 0.32 -7.79
C LYS A 155 -14.40 -0.09 -6.95
N CYS A 156 -15.28 -0.87 -7.51
CA CYS A 156 -16.42 -1.43 -6.79
C CYS A 156 -16.67 -2.88 -7.21
N LEU A 157 -17.32 -3.63 -6.32
CA LEU A 157 -17.60 -5.03 -6.53
C LEU A 157 -18.55 -5.27 -7.71
N LYS A 158 -19.49 -4.36 -7.92
CA LYS A 158 -20.48 -4.45 -8.98
C LYS A 158 -19.85 -4.42 -10.37
N ASP A 159 -18.78 -3.62 -10.56
CA ASP A 159 -18.06 -3.55 -11.84
C ASP A 159 -17.33 -4.86 -12.21
N MET A 160 -17.20 -5.77 -11.24
CA MET A 160 -16.58 -7.09 -11.43
C MET A 160 -17.59 -8.19 -11.77
N MET A 161 -18.89 -7.87 -11.78
CA MET A 161 -19.97 -8.83 -11.98
C MET A 161 -20.40 -8.85 -13.45
N ASP A 162 -20.59 -10.05 -13.97
CA ASP A 162 -21.30 -10.26 -15.25
C ASP A 162 -22.82 -10.33 -14.96
N ILE A 163 -23.48 -9.18 -15.08
CA ILE A 163 -24.91 -9.06 -14.78
C ILE A 163 -25.70 -9.41 -16.03
N PRO A 164 -26.51 -10.51 -16.00
CA PRO A 164 -27.37 -10.90 -17.11
C PRO A 164 -28.30 -9.76 -17.55
N GLU A 165 -28.60 -9.69 -18.86
CA GLU A 165 -29.41 -8.61 -19.43
C GLU A 165 -30.79 -8.53 -18.75
N GLU A 166 -31.38 -9.66 -18.39
CA GLU A 166 -32.69 -9.75 -17.72
C GLU A 166 -32.67 -9.12 -16.32
N LEU A 167 -31.49 -9.02 -15.68
CA LEU A 167 -31.33 -8.44 -14.34
C LEU A 167 -30.86 -6.98 -14.38
N MET A 168 -30.52 -6.44 -15.53
CA MET A 168 -30.03 -5.05 -15.66
C MET A 168 -30.98 -4.02 -15.06
N SER A 169 -32.30 -4.19 -15.30
CA SER A 169 -33.36 -3.30 -14.74
C SER A 169 -33.51 -3.44 -13.22
N PHE A 170 -32.95 -4.47 -12.63
CA PHE A 170 -32.98 -4.76 -11.17
C PHE A 170 -31.61 -4.61 -10.54
N SER A 171 -30.65 -3.98 -11.23
CA SER A 171 -29.26 -3.86 -10.75
C SER A 171 -29.15 -3.16 -9.39
N ASP A 172 -30.12 -2.34 -9.01
CA ASP A 172 -30.16 -1.68 -7.70
C ASP A 172 -30.41 -2.67 -6.53
N LEU A 173 -30.91 -3.87 -6.80
CA LEU A 173 -31.06 -4.94 -5.82
C LEU A 173 -29.72 -5.65 -5.51
N ILE A 174 -28.76 -5.53 -6.42
CA ILE A 174 -27.42 -6.11 -6.25
C ILE A 174 -26.64 -5.20 -5.33
N GLN A 175 -26.22 -5.71 -4.18
CA GLN A 175 -25.40 -4.93 -3.24
C GLN A 175 -24.02 -4.65 -3.82
N ASP A 176 -23.52 -3.47 -3.56
CA ASP A 176 -22.22 -3.02 -4.04
C ASP A 176 -21.28 -2.73 -2.86
N TYR A 177 -19.99 -2.92 -3.08
CA TYR A 177 -18.95 -2.51 -2.17
C TYR A 177 -17.96 -1.63 -2.92
N LYS A 178 -17.84 -0.38 -2.48
CA LYS A 178 -16.95 0.62 -3.08
C LYS A 178 -15.70 0.78 -2.24
N MET A 179 -14.53 0.69 -2.88
CA MET A 179 -13.26 0.97 -2.23
C MET A 179 -12.77 2.40 -2.56
N LEU A 180 -12.01 2.98 -1.64
CA LEU A 180 -11.35 4.26 -1.79
C LEU A 180 -9.91 4.02 -2.26
N VAL A 181 -9.56 4.49 -3.46
CA VAL A 181 -8.21 4.35 -4.03
C VAL A 181 -7.59 5.71 -4.24
N PHE A 182 -6.34 5.84 -3.81
CA PHE A 182 -5.53 7.04 -4.00
C PHE A 182 -4.27 6.70 -4.79
N ASP A 183 -4.15 7.31 -5.98
CA ASP A 183 -2.99 7.16 -6.88
C ASP A 183 -1.86 8.09 -6.40
N ILE A 184 -0.98 7.60 -5.53
CA ILE A 184 0.01 8.41 -4.81
C ILE A 184 0.98 9.10 -5.77
N SER A 185 1.44 8.38 -6.79
CA SER A 185 2.35 8.94 -7.80
C SER A 185 1.71 10.02 -8.71
N PHE A 186 0.38 10.22 -8.60
CA PHE A 186 -0.38 11.21 -9.39
C PHE A 186 -0.97 12.34 -8.56
N LEU A 187 -0.64 12.43 -7.28
CA LEU A 187 -1.08 13.54 -6.44
C LEU A 187 -0.54 14.88 -6.98
N ASP A 188 -1.36 15.92 -6.88
CA ASP A 188 -0.95 17.28 -7.21
C ASP A 188 -0.01 17.85 -6.12
N ASP A 189 0.70 18.93 -6.45
CA ASP A 189 1.66 19.53 -5.54
C ASP A 189 1.01 20.17 -4.30
N GLU A 190 -0.24 20.58 -4.40
CA GLU A 190 -1.00 21.15 -3.29
C GLU A 190 -1.29 20.06 -2.26
N THR A 191 -1.81 18.93 -2.69
CA THR A 191 -2.06 17.75 -1.84
C THR A 191 -0.76 17.25 -1.21
N ILE A 192 0.35 17.18 -1.97
CA ILE A 192 1.65 16.73 -1.44
C ILE A 192 2.16 17.69 -0.36
N ARG A 193 2.00 19.01 -0.55
CA ARG A 193 2.39 20.02 0.46
C ARG A 193 1.48 20.05 1.68
N ALA A 194 0.26 19.53 1.57
CA ALA A 194 -0.68 19.47 2.69
C ALA A 194 -0.29 18.41 3.74
N PHE A 195 0.50 17.40 3.36
CA PHE A 195 1.01 16.43 4.34
C PHE A 195 1.91 17.10 5.36
N LYS A 196 1.68 16.79 6.63
CA LYS A 196 2.43 17.31 7.79
C LYS A 196 3.49 16.32 8.26
N SER A 197 3.41 15.05 7.86
CA SER A 197 4.30 13.96 8.24
C SER A 197 5.31 13.60 7.14
N ASP A 198 6.18 12.63 7.43
CA ASP A 198 7.14 12.08 6.46
C ASP A 198 6.46 11.43 5.23
N PHE A 199 5.12 11.22 5.26
CA PHE A 199 4.40 10.69 4.10
C PHE A 199 4.38 11.67 2.91
N GLY A 200 4.48 12.96 3.16
CA GLY A 200 4.68 13.95 2.09
C GLY A 200 5.94 13.71 1.27
N ILE A 201 7.01 13.21 1.93
CA ILE A 201 8.26 12.83 1.26
C ILE A 201 8.02 11.60 0.37
N VAL A 202 7.26 10.61 0.88
CA VAL A 202 6.89 9.40 0.11
C VAL A 202 6.11 9.79 -1.14
N ALA A 203 5.07 10.60 -0.99
CA ALA A 203 4.22 11.02 -2.10
C ALA A 203 5.02 11.77 -3.18
N ARG A 204 5.90 12.70 -2.76
CA ARG A 204 6.77 13.43 -3.67
C ARG A 204 7.74 12.52 -4.40
N PHE A 205 8.37 11.58 -3.69
CA PHE A 205 9.27 10.60 -4.28
C PHE A 205 8.60 9.79 -5.40
N PHE A 206 7.42 9.19 -5.15
CA PHE A 206 6.73 8.39 -6.16
C PHE A 206 6.25 9.22 -7.35
N LYS A 207 5.81 10.47 -7.12
CA LYS A 207 5.50 11.41 -8.21
C LYS A 207 6.72 11.69 -9.08
N ASN A 208 7.85 12.04 -8.48
CA ASN A 208 9.07 12.37 -9.22
C ASN A 208 9.64 11.15 -9.93
N LYS A 209 9.62 9.98 -9.29
CA LYS A 209 9.99 8.71 -9.92
C LYS A 209 9.18 8.46 -11.19
N ARG A 210 7.85 8.63 -11.14
CA ARG A 210 6.98 8.49 -12.33
C ARG A 210 7.31 9.50 -13.43
N LEU A 211 7.64 10.74 -13.06
CA LEU A 211 7.97 11.80 -14.01
C LEU A 211 9.41 11.73 -14.55
N GLY A 212 10.24 10.84 -14.02
CA GLY A 212 11.67 10.78 -14.34
C GLY A 212 12.45 12.00 -13.86
N LEU A 213 11.94 12.68 -12.82
CA LEU A 213 12.55 13.87 -12.23
C LEU A 213 13.49 13.49 -11.10
N VAL A 214 14.66 14.13 -11.06
CA VAL A 214 15.55 14.10 -9.89
C VAL A 214 14.98 15.06 -8.85
N ASP A 215 14.65 14.53 -7.68
CA ASP A 215 14.20 15.38 -6.58
C ASP A 215 15.41 15.90 -5.80
N ASP A 216 15.53 17.21 -5.67
CA ASP A 216 16.44 17.80 -4.72
C ASP A 216 15.85 17.68 -3.31
N MET A 217 16.03 16.51 -2.70
CA MET A 217 15.59 16.22 -1.34
C MET A 217 16.56 16.78 -0.28
N SER A 218 17.55 17.57 -0.68
CA SER A 218 18.59 18.11 0.20
C SER A 218 18.07 19.01 1.32
N VAL A 219 16.85 19.53 1.19
CA VAL A 219 16.24 20.51 2.09
C VAL A 219 15.12 19.91 2.96
N VAL A 220 14.88 18.60 2.91
CA VAL A 220 13.75 17.99 3.62
C VAL A 220 14.18 17.51 5.00
N ASP A 221 13.53 18.03 6.03
CA ASP A 221 13.67 17.51 7.39
C ASP A 221 12.88 16.18 7.50
N VAL A 222 13.59 15.11 7.83
CA VAL A 222 13.02 13.77 7.96
C VAL A 222 12.93 13.42 9.44
N ASN A 223 11.71 13.21 9.94
CA ASN A 223 11.50 12.84 11.34
C ASN A 223 11.93 11.40 11.63
N ARG A 224 11.67 10.48 10.68
CA ARG A 224 11.86 9.02 10.87
C ARG A 224 12.64 8.41 9.72
N VAL A 225 13.94 8.62 9.69
CA VAL A 225 14.82 8.17 8.60
C VAL A 225 14.71 6.67 8.35
N LYS A 226 14.85 5.84 9.38
CA LYS A 226 14.88 4.37 9.23
C LYS A 226 13.53 3.80 8.78
N PRO A 227 12.39 4.14 9.40
CA PRO A 227 11.07 3.73 8.92
C PRO A 227 10.78 4.19 7.48
N LEU A 228 11.19 5.41 7.11
CA LEU A 228 11.01 5.95 5.77
C LEU A 228 11.79 5.14 4.72
N LEU A 229 13.06 4.85 4.98
CA LEU A 229 13.91 4.11 4.04
C LEU A 229 13.44 2.65 3.89
N ARG A 230 13.02 2.01 4.97
CA ARG A 230 12.41 0.68 4.90
C ARG A 230 11.12 0.67 4.10
N PHE A 231 10.32 1.71 4.25
CA PHE A 231 9.10 1.85 3.48
C PHE A 231 9.40 1.97 1.98
N PHE A 232 10.43 2.73 1.60
CA PHE A 232 10.90 2.77 0.23
C PHE A 232 11.43 1.42 -0.24
N ALA A 233 12.26 0.73 0.54
CA ALA A 233 12.77 -0.60 0.21
C ALA A 233 11.64 -1.58 -0.11
N GLN A 234 10.62 -1.61 0.74
CA GLN A 234 9.46 -2.49 0.59
C GLN A 234 8.65 -2.18 -0.68
N LEU A 235 8.40 -0.90 -0.97
CA LEU A 235 7.56 -0.49 -2.11
C LEU A 235 8.30 -0.50 -3.45
N THR A 236 9.64 -0.42 -3.44
CA THR A 236 10.46 -0.40 -4.66
C THR A 236 11.18 -1.71 -4.92
N GLU A 237 11.11 -2.68 -3.99
CA GLU A 237 11.86 -3.94 -4.01
C GLU A 237 13.38 -3.74 -4.10
N GLN A 238 13.88 -2.64 -3.52
CA GLN A 238 15.31 -2.26 -3.54
C GLN A 238 15.88 -2.30 -2.13
N GLU A 239 16.66 -3.34 -1.81
CA GLU A 239 17.29 -3.54 -0.49
C GLU A 239 18.35 -2.48 -0.15
N GLU A 240 18.88 -1.78 -1.16
CA GLU A 240 19.88 -0.72 -0.98
C GLU A 240 19.38 0.42 -0.09
N PHE A 241 18.06 0.64 -0.03
CA PHE A 241 17.47 1.61 0.88
C PHE A 241 17.71 1.27 2.36
N GLU A 242 17.67 -0.01 2.73
CA GLU A 242 17.97 -0.43 4.11
C GLU A 242 19.45 -0.23 4.46
N ALA A 243 20.35 -0.59 3.55
CA ALA A 243 21.79 -0.42 3.75
C ALA A 243 22.18 1.05 3.96
N LEU A 244 21.48 1.98 3.31
CA LEU A 244 21.69 3.43 3.47
C LEU A 244 21.23 3.94 4.85
N SER A 245 20.33 3.24 5.54
CA SER A 245 19.80 3.70 6.82
C SER A 245 20.89 3.87 7.87
N ASP A 246 21.82 2.92 7.95
CA ASP A 246 22.91 2.95 8.94
C ASP A 246 23.94 4.04 8.61
N VAL A 247 24.20 4.26 7.32
CA VAL A 247 25.08 5.34 6.85
C VAL A 247 24.48 6.71 7.16
N ILE A 248 23.16 6.87 6.95
CA ILE A 248 22.42 8.09 7.23
C ILE A 248 22.38 8.38 8.72
N ILE A 249 22.09 7.39 9.55
CA ILE A 249 22.08 7.54 11.01
C ILE A 249 23.47 7.88 11.54
N ALA A 250 24.51 7.24 11.03
CA ALA A 250 25.89 7.50 11.44
C ALA A 250 26.34 8.93 11.07
N ASN A 251 25.84 9.46 9.97
CA ASN A 251 26.19 10.79 9.46
C ASN A 251 25.25 11.91 9.93
N LYS A 252 24.13 11.61 10.59
CA LYS A 252 23.21 12.63 11.17
C LYS A 252 23.92 13.63 12.09
N ARG A 253 25.16 13.31 12.53
CA ARG A 253 26.05 14.24 13.24
C ARG A 253 26.74 15.29 12.33
N ARG A 254 26.61 15.20 10.98
CA ARG A 254 27.28 16.10 10.02
C ARG A 254 26.37 16.83 9.05
N GLY A 255 25.06 16.83 9.27
CA GLY A 255 24.08 17.53 8.42
C GLY A 255 23.33 16.60 7.48
N VAL A 256 22.01 16.62 7.57
CA VAL A 256 21.07 15.87 6.76
C VAL A 256 21.14 16.25 5.28
N GLU A 257 21.64 17.46 5.02
CA GLU A 257 21.70 18.09 3.69
C GLU A 257 22.52 17.30 2.64
N THR A 258 23.63 16.68 3.04
CA THR A 258 24.55 16.02 2.08
C THR A 258 24.07 14.62 1.68
N MET A 259 23.11 14.04 2.40
CA MET A 259 22.83 12.61 2.31
C MET A 259 21.65 12.25 1.40
N MET A 260 20.63 13.09 1.37
CA MET A 260 19.51 12.87 0.46
C MET A 260 19.93 13.12 -1.00
N CYS A 261 20.88 14.04 -1.26
CA CYS A 261 21.45 14.22 -2.59
C CYS A 261 22.18 12.97 -3.09
N THR A 262 23.00 12.34 -2.26
CA THR A 262 23.73 11.12 -2.63
C THR A 262 22.77 9.96 -2.88
N PHE A 263 21.69 9.90 -2.11
CA PHE A 263 20.64 8.90 -2.22
C PHE A 263 19.83 9.07 -3.52
N THR A 264 19.35 10.29 -3.79
CA THR A 264 18.60 10.60 -5.01
C THR A 264 19.48 10.43 -6.24
N GLN A 265 20.75 10.81 -6.15
CA GLN A 265 21.73 10.61 -7.23
C GLN A 265 21.96 9.11 -7.49
N GLY A 266 22.10 8.29 -6.45
CA GLY A 266 22.23 6.83 -6.60
C GLY A 266 21.03 6.19 -7.27
N LEU A 267 19.81 6.65 -6.96
CA LEU A 267 18.57 6.18 -7.61
C LEU A 267 18.47 6.62 -9.06
N VAL A 268 18.92 7.85 -9.36
CA VAL A 268 18.96 8.38 -10.73
C VAL A 268 19.97 7.60 -11.54
N ASP A 269 21.17 7.35 -10.99
CA ASP A 269 22.21 6.58 -11.66
C ASP A 269 21.74 5.14 -11.93
N GLN A 270 21.05 4.50 -10.98
CA GLN A 270 20.43 3.19 -11.18
C GLN A 270 19.23 3.23 -12.13
N GLY A 271 18.41 4.28 -12.06
CA GLY A 271 17.31 4.51 -12.99
C GLY A 271 17.81 4.75 -14.42
N LEU A 272 18.88 5.51 -14.59
CA LEU A 272 19.55 5.72 -15.86
C LEU A 272 20.17 4.42 -16.38
N ILE A 273 20.89 3.66 -15.55
CA ILE A 273 21.48 2.36 -15.93
C ILE A 273 20.37 1.36 -16.30
N LYS A 274 19.27 1.32 -15.54
CA LYS A 274 18.12 0.44 -15.82
C LYS A 274 17.38 0.90 -17.09
N GLY A 275 17.20 2.21 -17.25
CA GLY A 275 16.60 2.81 -18.44
C GLY A 275 17.46 2.60 -19.68
N GLU A 276 18.78 2.72 -19.57
CA GLU A 276 19.74 2.45 -20.63
C GLU A 276 19.75 0.97 -21.01
N LYS A 277 19.76 0.05 -20.03
CA LYS A 277 19.64 -1.40 -20.26
C LYS A 277 18.33 -1.75 -20.96
N LEU A 278 17.19 -1.24 -20.47
CA LEU A 278 15.88 -1.45 -21.09
C LEU A 278 15.81 -0.84 -22.48
N GLY A 279 16.43 0.33 -22.70
CA GLY A 279 16.56 0.96 -24.01
C GLY A 279 17.37 0.12 -24.98
N ILE A 280 18.50 -0.41 -24.53
CA ILE A 280 19.37 -1.32 -25.33
C ILE A 280 18.65 -2.62 -25.66
N GLU A 281 17.95 -3.23 -24.69
CA GLU A 281 17.17 -4.46 -24.93
C GLU A 281 16.03 -4.22 -25.93
N LYS A 282 15.30 -3.11 -25.78
CA LYS A 282 14.23 -2.74 -26.69
C LYS A 282 14.74 -2.46 -28.10
N GLU A 283 15.88 -1.78 -28.24
CA GLU A 283 16.51 -1.51 -29.55
C GLU A 283 17.07 -2.79 -30.16
N LYS A 284 17.69 -3.69 -29.38
CA LYS A 284 18.09 -5.03 -29.84
C LYS A 284 16.90 -5.81 -30.37
N LYS A 285 15.78 -5.85 -29.62
CA LYS A 285 14.55 -6.52 -30.04
C LYS A 285 14.00 -5.91 -31.33
N ASN A 286 13.94 -4.58 -31.44
CA ASN A 286 13.49 -3.91 -32.65
C ASN A 286 14.41 -4.16 -33.86
N THR A 287 15.70 -4.27 -33.64
CA THR A 287 16.71 -4.58 -34.68
C THR A 287 16.50 -6.01 -35.18
N ILE A 288 16.31 -6.99 -34.29
CA ILE A 288 15.98 -8.38 -34.64
C ILE A 288 14.68 -8.44 -35.46
N ILE A 289 13.64 -7.72 -35.03
CA ILE A 289 12.36 -7.65 -35.76
C ILE A 289 12.56 -7.08 -37.18
N ARG A 290 13.38 -6.04 -37.35
CA ARG A 290 13.71 -5.50 -38.66
C ARG A 290 14.45 -6.52 -39.51
N MET A 291 15.48 -7.20 -38.99
CA MET A 291 16.24 -8.24 -39.72
C MET A 291 15.31 -9.40 -40.11
N LEU A 292 14.38 -9.86 -39.24
CA LEU A 292 13.40 -10.86 -39.57
C LEU A 292 12.47 -10.42 -40.73
N LYS A 293 12.06 -9.15 -40.76
CA LYS A 293 11.23 -8.56 -41.80
C LYS A 293 12.00 -8.43 -43.14
N PHE A 294 13.31 -8.29 -43.10
CA PHE A 294 14.19 -8.33 -44.29
C PHE A 294 14.45 -9.75 -44.81
N GLY A 295 13.99 -10.79 -44.12
CA GLY A 295 14.09 -12.16 -44.59
C GLY A 295 15.41 -12.86 -44.25
N LEU A 296 16.21 -12.31 -43.31
CA LEU A 296 17.44 -12.99 -42.84
C LEU A 296 17.02 -14.26 -42.04
N ASP A 297 17.90 -15.27 -42.12
CA ASP A 297 17.71 -16.48 -41.33
C ASP A 297 18.12 -16.29 -39.85
N ASP A 298 17.65 -17.19 -38.96
CA ASP A 298 17.86 -17.05 -37.53
C ASP A 298 19.32 -17.13 -37.10
N ASN A 299 20.15 -17.87 -37.82
CA ASN A 299 21.59 -18.01 -37.52
C ASN A 299 22.35 -16.73 -37.88
N ASP A 300 22.01 -16.15 -39.04
CA ASP A 300 22.60 -14.88 -39.48
C ASP A 300 22.19 -13.76 -38.50
N ILE A 301 20.95 -13.70 -38.10
CA ILE A 301 20.47 -12.72 -37.12
C ILE A 301 21.17 -12.91 -35.78
N SER A 302 21.28 -14.15 -35.27
CA SER A 302 21.99 -14.46 -34.03
C SER A 302 23.42 -13.97 -34.06
N THR A 303 24.13 -14.19 -35.20
CA THR A 303 25.51 -13.78 -35.39
C THR A 303 25.66 -12.25 -35.50
N LEU A 304 24.77 -11.61 -36.26
CA LEU A 304 24.85 -10.16 -36.52
C LEU A 304 24.40 -9.31 -35.31
N SER A 305 23.49 -9.82 -34.51
CA SER A 305 22.93 -9.10 -33.33
C SER A 305 23.61 -9.46 -32.01
N ASP A 306 24.51 -10.43 -32.01
CA ASP A 306 25.15 -10.99 -30.81
C ASP A 306 24.12 -11.41 -29.76
N VAL A 307 23.05 -12.10 -30.23
CA VAL A 307 21.94 -12.57 -29.38
C VAL A 307 21.79 -14.08 -29.57
N PRO A 308 21.58 -14.86 -28.49
CA PRO A 308 21.38 -16.31 -28.59
C PRO A 308 20.29 -16.71 -29.57
N LEU A 309 20.54 -17.75 -30.36
CA LEU A 309 19.63 -18.26 -31.38
C LEU A 309 18.21 -18.60 -30.79
N ALA A 310 18.18 -19.05 -29.53
CA ALA A 310 16.91 -19.32 -28.82
C ALA A 310 16.05 -18.07 -28.70
N THR A 311 16.64 -16.93 -28.36
CA THR A 311 15.97 -15.64 -28.25
C THR A 311 15.46 -15.11 -29.58
N VAL A 312 16.24 -15.32 -30.67
CA VAL A 312 15.82 -14.94 -32.03
C VAL A 312 14.57 -15.75 -32.44
N LYS A 313 14.55 -17.06 -32.15
CA LYS A 313 13.40 -17.94 -32.43
C LYS A 313 12.17 -17.55 -31.63
N GLU A 314 12.35 -17.18 -30.37
CA GLU A 314 11.26 -16.69 -29.50
C GLU A 314 10.64 -15.42 -30.08
N ILE A 315 11.46 -14.42 -30.47
CA ILE A 315 10.98 -13.18 -31.08
C ILE A 315 10.27 -13.47 -32.41
N ARG A 316 10.77 -14.38 -33.24
CA ARG A 316 10.11 -14.80 -34.48
C ARG A 316 8.73 -15.38 -34.22
N SER A 317 8.58 -16.25 -33.19
CA SER A 317 7.30 -16.86 -32.85
C SER A 317 6.26 -15.81 -32.40
N GLN A 318 6.68 -14.73 -31.75
CA GLN A 318 5.80 -13.63 -31.34
C GLN A 318 5.31 -12.76 -32.52
N ILE A 319 6.05 -12.68 -33.61
CA ILE A 319 5.68 -11.90 -34.81
C ILE A 319 4.73 -12.69 -35.73
N THR A 320 4.74 -14.04 -35.71
CA THR A 320 3.92 -14.89 -36.60
C THR A 320 2.51 -15.09 -36.05
N VAL A 321 2.14 -14.51 -34.93
CA VAL A 321 0.81 -14.63 -34.27
C VAL A 321 -0.08 -13.40 -34.53
N ASP A 322 0.47 -12.33 -35.14
CA ASP A 322 -0.28 -11.18 -35.67
C ASP A 322 -0.40 -11.29 -37.22
#